data_bc726fc5358c4275735350f52105e095
#
_entry.id   bc726fc5358c4275735350f52105e095
#
_cell.length_a   1.000
_cell.length_b   1.000
_cell.length_c   1.000
_cell.angle_alpha   90.00
_cell.angle_beta   90.00
_cell.angle_gamma   90.00
#
_symmetry.space_group_name_H-M   'P 1'
#
loop_
_entity.id
_entity.type
_entity.pdbx_description
1 polymer ?
#
loop_
_entity_poly.entity_id
_entity_poly.type
_entity_poly.pdbx_seq_one_letter_code
_entity_poly.pdbx_strand_id
1 'polypeptide(L)'
;MIKEYKTISEVVGPLMLVKNVENVTYDELGEIILPSGEKRLCKVLEVNGDNALVQLFESSTGINLKESVVKFLGHGTQLAVSPDMLGRVFDGMGRPKDGGPEIIAEKMLDINGLPMNPAARDYPSEFIQTGVSAIDGLNTLVRG
;
A
#
# COMPACT_ATOMS: atom_id res chain seq x y z
N MET A 1 -4.72 -19.91 1.25
CA MET A 1 -3.62 -20.54 0.46
C MET A 1 -3.19 -19.52 -0.60
N ILE A 2 -1.95 -19.06 -0.55
CA ILE A 2 -1.44 -18.07 -1.54
C ILE A 2 -1.27 -18.82 -2.87
N LYS A 3 -1.95 -18.33 -3.92
CA LYS A 3 -1.85 -18.90 -5.28
C LYS A 3 -0.81 -18.11 -6.08
N GLU A 4 -0.11 -18.81 -6.96
CA GLU A 4 0.86 -18.25 -7.92
C GLU A 4 0.22 -18.15 -9.29
N TYR A 5 0.34 -16.98 -9.92
CA TYR A 5 -0.21 -16.73 -11.25
C TYR A 5 0.92 -16.45 -12.25
N LYS A 6 0.95 -17.18 -13.35
CA LYS A 6 1.83 -16.95 -14.52
C LYS A 6 1.04 -16.40 -15.72
N THR A 7 -0.02 -15.70 -15.44
CA THR A 7 -1.02 -15.25 -16.42
C THR A 7 -0.96 -13.74 -16.64
N ILE A 8 0.25 -13.16 -16.58
CA ILE A 8 0.47 -11.76 -16.94
C ILE A 8 0.17 -11.61 -18.44
N SER A 9 -0.81 -10.79 -18.77
CA SER A 9 -1.26 -10.58 -20.14
C SER A 9 -0.62 -9.36 -20.78
N GLU A 10 -0.48 -8.28 -20.04
CA GLU A 10 -0.02 -7.02 -20.54
C GLU A 10 0.66 -6.19 -19.45
N VAL A 11 1.68 -5.42 -19.84
CA VAL A 11 2.35 -4.46 -18.96
C VAL A 11 2.51 -3.15 -19.71
N VAL A 12 1.89 -2.07 -19.19
CA VAL A 12 1.93 -0.73 -19.79
C VAL A 12 2.32 0.28 -18.72
N GLY A 13 3.55 0.77 -18.78
CA GLY A 13 4.08 1.67 -17.75
C GLY A 13 4.02 1.04 -16.35
N PRO A 14 3.34 1.68 -15.40
CA PRO A 14 3.19 1.14 -14.04
C PRO A 14 2.02 0.17 -13.88
N LEU A 15 1.28 -0.10 -14.96
CA LEU A 15 0.08 -0.97 -14.93
C LEU A 15 0.38 -2.34 -15.52
N MET A 16 -0.18 -3.35 -14.91
CA MET A 16 -0.06 -4.73 -15.35
C MET A 16 -1.43 -5.43 -15.24
N LEU A 17 -1.79 -6.19 -16.28
CA LEU A 17 -2.99 -7.01 -16.32
C LEU A 17 -2.65 -8.47 -16.07
N VAL A 18 -3.27 -9.04 -15.04
CA VAL A 18 -3.16 -10.47 -14.69
C VAL A 18 -4.51 -11.13 -14.94
N LYS A 19 -4.52 -12.22 -15.71
CA LYS A 19 -5.74 -12.96 -16.04
C LYS A 19 -5.88 -14.24 -15.23
N ASN A 20 -7.09 -14.79 -15.22
CA ASN A 20 -7.45 -16.04 -14.54
C ASN A 20 -7.08 -16.03 -13.05
N VAL A 21 -7.36 -14.89 -12.39
CA VAL A 21 -7.18 -14.76 -10.94
C VAL A 21 -8.44 -15.22 -10.20
N GLU A 22 -8.26 -15.75 -9.01
CA GLU A 22 -9.36 -16.23 -8.18
C GLU A 22 -9.25 -15.64 -6.77
N ASN A 23 -10.38 -15.16 -6.24
CA ASN A 23 -10.49 -14.61 -4.88
C ASN A 23 -9.53 -13.46 -4.59
N VAL A 24 -9.20 -12.66 -5.61
CA VAL A 24 -8.42 -11.43 -5.47
C VAL A 24 -9.37 -10.28 -5.20
N THR A 25 -9.00 -9.41 -4.28
CA THR A 25 -9.82 -8.28 -3.87
C THR A 25 -9.18 -6.94 -4.24
N TYR A 26 -10.02 -5.92 -4.35
CA TYR A 26 -9.55 -4.53 -4.51
C TYR A 26 -8.61 -4.16 -3.37
N ASP A 27 -7.58 -3.36 -3.68
CA ASP A 27 -6.57 -2.85 -2.75
C ASP A 27 -5.62 -3.92 -2.17
N GLU A 28 -5.73 -5.16 -2.65
CA GLU A 28 -4.88 -6.25 -2.20
C GLU A 28 -3.43 -6.07 -2.68
N LEU A 29 -2.49 -6.34 -1.77
CA LEU A 29 -1.08 -6.31 -2.07
C LEU A 29 -0.66 -7.60 -2.79
N GLY A 30 0.19 -7.45 -3.80
CA GLY A 30 0.79 -8.57 -4.54
C GLY A 30 2.31 -8.47 -4.60
N GLU A 31 2.95 -9.60 -4.76
CA GLU A 31 4.38 -9.75 -4.99
C GLU A 31 4.61 -10.32 -6.39
N ILE A 32 5.44 -9.65 -7.17
CA ILE A 32 5.86 -10.11 -8.49
C ILE A 32 7.27 -10.65 -8.36
N ILE A 33 7.47 -11.88 -8.81
CA ILE A 33 8.77 -12.53 -8.83
C ILE A 33 9.25 -12.53 -10.28
N LEU A 34 10.33 -11.83 -10.56
CA LEU A 34 10.96 -11.77 -11.86
C LEU A 34 11.74 -13.05 -12.16
N PRO A 35 12.08 -13.33 -13.42
CA PRO A 35 12.94 -14.46 -13.77
C PRO A 35 14.31 -14.42 -13.10
N SER A 36 14.79 -13.24 -12.75
CA SER A 36 16.04 -13.04 -12.00
C SER A 36 15.95 -13.47 -10.53
N GLY A 37 14.73 -13.74 -10.02
CA GLY A 37 14.46 -13.95 -8.59
C GLY A 37 14.21 -12.66 -7.79
N GLU A 38 14.34 -11.49 -8.42
CA GLU A 38 14.01 -10.21 -7.81
C GLU A 38 12.51 -10.14 -7.53
N LYS A 39 12.15 -9.60 -6.37
CA LYS A 39 10.77 -9.43 -5.92
C LYS A 39 10.40 -7.97 -5.97
N ARG A 40 9.24 -7.66 -6.51
CA ARG A 40 8.64 -6.32 -6.55
C ARG A 40 7.23 -6.35 -6.02
N LEU A 41 6.80 -5.25 -5.44
CA LEU A 41 5.45 -5.13 -4.92
C LEU A 41 4.52 -4.48 -5.94
N CYS A 42 3.28 -4.91 -5.89
CA CYS A 42 2.19 -4.33 -6.66
C CYS A 42 0.90 -4.30 -5.83
N LYS A 43 -0.08 -3.54 -6.28
CA LYS A 43 -1.36 -3.37 -5.62
C LYS A 43 -2.48 -3.54 -6.63
N VAL A 44 -3.53 -4.23 -6.26
CA VAL A 44 -4.72 -4.40 -7.08
C VAL A 44 -5.51 -3.10 -7.13
N LEU A 45 -5.71 -2.56 -8.34
CA LEU A 45 -6.52 -1.37 -8.58
C LEU A 45 -7.97 -1.70 -8.94
N GLU A 46 -8.16 -2.79 -9.68
CA GLU A 46 -9.47 -3.18 -10.17
C GLU A 46 -9.51 -4.69 -10.38
N VAL A 47 -10.67 -5.27 -10.10
CA VAL A 47 -10.96 -6.68 -10.43
C VAL A 47 -12.19 -6.70 -11.30
N ASN A 48 -12.07 -7.29 -12.49
CA ASN A 48 -13.15 -7.44 -13.45
C ASN A 48 -13.28 -8.90 -13.88
N GLY A 49 -14.24 -9.59 -13.28
CA GLY A 49 -14.39 -11.04 -13.42
C GLY A 49 -13.17 -11.78 -12.88
N ASP A 50 -12.47 -12.48 -13.74
CA ASP A 50 -11.23 -13.21 -13.45
C ASP A 50 -9.95 -12.45 -13.84
N ASN A 51 -10.07 -11.15 -14.14
CA ASN A 51 -8.93 -10.30 -14.48
C ASN A 51 -8.67 -9.28 -13.38
N ALA A 52 -7.40 -9.13 -12.99
CA ALA A 52 -6.96 -8.11 -12.04
C ALA A 52 -6.05 -7.11 -12.75
N LEU A 53 -6.40 -5.83 -12.66
CA LEU A 53 -5.52 -4.72 -13.02
C LEU A 53 -4.72 -4.35 -11.78
N VAL A 54 -3.40 -4.40 -11.88
CA VAL A 54 -2.52 -4.10 -10.77
C VAL A 54 -1.58 -2.94 -11.10
N GLN A 55 -1.26 -2.16 -10.09
CA GLN A 55 -0.27 -1.08 -10.15
C GLN A 55 1.06 -1.57 -9.55
N LEU A 56 2.13 -1.37 -10.30
CA LEU A 56 3.49 -1.61 -9.85
C LEU A 56 3.96 -0.44 -8.97
N PHE A 57 4.63 -0.73 -7.86
CA PHE A 57 5.27 0.32 -7.05
C PHE A 57 6.66 0.70 -7.57
N GLU A 58 7.25 -0.20 -8.34
CA GLU A 58 8.59 -0.05 -8.91
C GLU A 58 8.53 -0.12 -10.43
N SER A 59 9.70 -0.02 -11.08
CA SER A 59 9.80 -0.10 -12.54
C SER A 59 9.27 -1.43 -13.09
N SER A 60 8.62 -1.39 -14.25
CA SER A 60 8.21 -2.58 -15.00
C SER A 60 9.35 -3.28 -15.76
N THR A 61 10.56 -2.71 -15.73
CA THR A 61 11.72 -3.26 -16.43
C THR A 61 12.06 -4.67 -15.94
N GLY A 62 12.24 -5.61 -16.84
CA GLY A 62 12.59 -7.02 -16.51
C GLY A 62 11.40 -7.92 -16.21
N ILE A 63 10.17 -7.42 -16.23
CA ILE A 63 8.98 -8.26 -16.14
C ILE A 63 8.82 -9.01 -17.44
N ASN A 64 8.80 -10.34 -17.37
CA ASN A 64 8.54 -11.22 -18.50
C ASN A 64 7.12 -11.78 -18.36
N LEU A 65 6.30 -11.61 -19.40
CA LEU A 65 4.89 -12.02 -19.40
C LEU A 65 4.69 -13.54 -19.21
N LYS A 66 5.68 -14.36 -19.60
CA LYS A 66 5.58 -15.82 -19.53
C LYS A 66 6.29 -16.45 -18.33
N GLU A 67 7.31 -15.78 -17.81
CA GLU A 67 8.19 -16.35 -16.79
C GLU A 67 8.02 -15.71 -15.42
N SER A 68 7.60 -14.43 -15.37
CA SER A 68 7.34 -13.78 -14.10
C SER A 68 6.08 -14.36 -13.44
N VAL A 69 6.13 -14.42 -12.12
CA VAL A 69 5.06 -14.98 -11.28
C VAL A 69 4.48 -13.89 -10.42
N VAL A 70 3.16 -13.85 -10.31
CA VAL A 70 2.46 -12.93 -9.39
C VAL A 70 1.82 -13.73 -8.28
N LYS A 71 1.97 -13.26 -7.05
CA LYS A 71 1.32 -13.80 -5.84
C LYS A 71 0.51 -12.69 -5.19
N PHE A 72 -0.75 -12.94 -4.90
CA PHE A 72 -1.56 -12.04 -4.08
C PHE A 72 -1.52 -12.49 -2.63
N LEU A 73 -1.40 -11.53 -1.70
CA LEU A 73 -1.10 -11.80 -0.29
C LEU A 73 -2.35 -11.95 0.58
N GLY A 74 -3.54 -11.65 0.05
CA GLY A 74 -4.81 -11.75 0.77
C GLY A 74 -5.09 -10.60 1.72
N HIS A 75 -4.31 -9.53 1.68
CA HIS A 75 -4.49 -8.33 2.50
C HIS A 75 -3.96 -7.09 1.79
N GLY A 76 -4.45 -5.92 2.18
CA GLY A 76 -3.94 -4.63 1.73
C GLY A 76 -2.58 -4.29 2.33
N THR A 77 -2.11 -3.08 2.07
CA THR A 77 -0.84 -2.60 2.63
C THR A 77 -0.97 -2.42 4.14
N GLN A 78 -0.12 -3.09 4.89
CA GLN A 78 -0.08 -3.04 6.35
C GLN A 78 1.24 -2.45 6.83
N LEU A 79 1.18 -1.72 7.94
CA LEU A 79 2.33 -1.17 8.62
C LEU A 79 2.55 -1.87 9.96
N ALA A 80 3.78 -2.30 10.19
CA ALA A 80 4.22 -2.77 11.50
C ALA A 80 4.27 -1.58 12.46
N VAL A 81 3.57 -1.66 13.58
CA VAL A 81 3.50 -0.57 14.58
C VAL A 81 4.07 -1.04 15.90
N SER A 82 4.97 -0.26 16.46
CA SER A 82 5.63 -0.47 17.74
C SER A 82 6.17 0.87 18.25
N PRO A 83 6.36 1.06 19.58
CA PRO A 83 7.07 2.22 20.13
C PRO A 83 8.50 2.38 19.58
N ASP A 84 9.12 1.32 19.10
CA ASP A 84 10.46 1.33 18.51
C ASP A 84 10.54 2.12 17.19
N MET A 85 9.39 2.51 16.63
CA MET A 85 9.34 3.39 15.45
C MET A 85 9.67 4.84 15.78
N LEU A 86 9.57 5.24 17.05
CA LEU A 86 9.75 6.64 17.44
C LEU A 86 11.19 7.10 17.18
N GLY A 87 11.33 8.24 16.52
CA GLY A 87 12.61 8.82 16.15
C GLY A 87 13.33 8.14 14.97
N ARG A 88 12.69 7.17 14.29
CA ARG A 88 13.23 6.46 13.15
C ARG A 88 12.72 7.01 11.82
N VAL A 89 13.41 6.68 10.73
CA VAL A 89 13.04 7.09 9.36
C VAL A 89 12.73 5.85 8.52
N PHE A 90 11.57 5.88 7.84
CA PHE A 90 11.05 4.78 7.04
C PHE A 90 10.75 5.21 5.61
N ASP A 91 10.68 4.25 4.71
CA ASP A 91 10.10 4.42 3.38
C ASP A 91 8.56 4.31 3.42
N GLY A 92 7.91 4.49 2.26
CA GLY A 92 6.44 4.40 2.15
C GLY A 92 5.85 3.01 2.43
N MET A 93 6.68 1.98 2.56
CA MET A 93 6.28 0.61 2.92
C MET A 93 6.62 0.26 4.37
N GLY A 94 7.12 1.23 5.15
CA GLY A 94 7.51 1.03 6.54
C GLY A 94 8.86 0.33 6.73
N ARG A 95 9.72 0.26 5.69
CA ARG A 95 11.07 -0.29 5.81
C ARG A 95 12.02 0.77 6.32
N PRO A 96 12.92 0.44 7.29
CA PRO A 96 13.90 1.38 7.80
C PRO A 96 14.81 1.94 6.72
N LYS A 97 14.99 3.28 6.70
CA LYS A 97 15.94 3.99 5.84
C LYS A 97 17.14 4.58 6.58
N ASP A 98 17.11 4.48 7.89
CA ASP A 98 18.15 5.02 8.78
C ASP A 98 19.30 4.04 9.07
N GLY A 99 19.33 2.87 8.40
CA GLY A 99 20.32 1.81 8.62
C GLY A 99 20.10 1.01 9.91
N GLY A 100 19.02 1.27 10.64
CA GLY A 100 18.66 0.50 11.84
C GLY A 100 18.00 -0.83 11.50
N PRO A 101 17.75 -1.68 12.52
CA PRO A 101 17.09 -2.98 12.33
C PRO A 101 15.63 -2.81 11.91
N GLU A 102 15.07 -3.88 11.34
CA GLU A 102 13.63 -4.03 11.09
C GLU A 102 12.84 -3.87 12.40
N ILE A 103 11.63 -3.30 12.27
CA ILE A 103 10.73 -3.13 13.41
C ILE A 103 10.06 -4.46 13.75
N ILE A 104 10.17 -4.87 15.01
CA ILE A 104 9.38 -5.98 15.54
C ILE A 104 7.97 -5.45 15.81
N ALA A 105 7.02 -5.88 15.00
CA ALA A 105 5.65 -5.40 15.09
C ALA A 105 4.97 -5.88 16.38
N GLU A 106 4.45 -4.97 17.19
CA GLU A 106 3.45 -5.31 18.21
C GLU A 106 2.09 -5.53 17.56
N LYS A 107 1.78 -4.76 16.50
CA LYS A 107 0.56 -4.86 15.72
C LYS A 107 0.86 -4.59 14.25
N MET A 108 0.12 -5.27 13.37
CA MET A 108 0.05 -4.94 11.94
C MET A 108 -1.24 -4.19 11.71
N LEU A 109 -1.15 -2.95 11.22
CA LEU A 109 -2.31 -2.11 10.94
C LEU A 109 -2.41 -1.82 9.46
N ASP A 110 -3.63 -1.92 8.93
CA ASP A 110 -3.92 -1.50 7.56
C ASP A 110 -3.76 0.02 7.45
N ILE A 111 -3.03 0.48 6.43
CA ILE A 111 -2.73 1.91 6.24
C ILE A 111 -3.97 2.73 5.89
N ASN A 112 -5.01 2.11 5.32
CA ASN A 112 -6.27 2.78 5.02
C ASN A 112 -7.15 2.95 6.29
N GLY A 113 -6.83 2.19 7.35
CA GLY A 113 -7.63 2.18 8.58
C GLY A 113 -9.02 1.58 8.38
N LEU A 114 -9.88 1.81 9.35
CA LEU A 114 -11.29 1.45 9.28
C LEU A 114 -12.13 2.68 8.92
N PRO A 115 -13.16 2.53 8.08
CA PRO A 115 -14.06 3.63 7.79
C PRO A 115 -14.75 4.08 9.07
N MET A 116 -14.66 5.37 9.38
CA MET A 116 -15.30 5.95 10.54
C MET A 116 -16.78 6.23 10.24
N ASN A 117 -17.68 5.75 11.09
CA ASN A 117 -19.08 6.14 11.02
C ASN A 117 -19.20 7.67 11.18
N PRO A 118 -19.84 8.40 10.27
CA PRO A 118 -20.01 9.84 10.35
C PRO A 118 -20.64 10.30 11.66
N ALA A 119 -21.54 9.51 12.25
CA ALA A 119 -22.18 9.80 13.53
C ALA A 119 -21.25 9.66 14.75
N ALA A 120 -20.10 8.99 14.59
CA ALA A 120 -19.09 8.83 15.63
C ALA A 120 -18.02 9.92 15.59
N ARG A 121 -18.14 10.89 14.68
CA ARG A 121 -17.20 12.01 14.57
C ARG A 121 -17.63 13.11 15.55
N ASP A 122 -16.70 13.53 16.39
CA ASP A 122 -16.85 14.75 17.16
C ASP A 122 -16.59 15.98 16.29
N TYR A 123 -17.31 17.07 16.55
CA TYR A 123 -17.02 18.33 15.88
C TYR A 123 -15.69 18.88 16.41
N PRO A 124 -14.77 19.29 15.54
CA PRO A 124 -13.50 19.86 15.96
C PRO A 124 -13.75 21.16 16.73
N SER A 125 -13.16 21.25 17.93
CA SER A 125 -13.31 22.40 18.83
C SER A 125 -11.99 23.04 19.23
N GLU A 126 -10.87 22.35 19.00
CA GLU A 126 -9.55 22.85 19.38
C GLU A 126 -8.86 23.53 18.19
N PHE A 127 -8.54 24.80 18.37
CA PHE A 127 -7.79 25.60 17.40
C PHE A 127 -6.30 25.21 17.39
N ILE A 128 -5.73 25.08 16.20
CA ILE A 128 -4.29 24.90 16.00
C ILE A 128 -3.70 26.23 15.57
N GLN A 129 -2.94 26.86 16.44
CA GLN A 129 -2.21 28.08 16.14
C GLN A 129 -0.96 27.76 15.33
N THR A 130 -0.93 28.20 14.08
CA THR A 130 0.21 27.95 13.17
C THR A 130 1.25 29.08 13.21
N GLY A 131 0.87 30.28 13.64
CA GLY A 131 1.66 31.50 13.57
C GLY A 131 1.65 32.19 12.20
N VAL A 132 0.93 31.63 11.22
CA VAL A 132 0.74 32.22 9.89
C VAL A 132 -0.63 32.91 9.88
N SER A 133 -0.66 34.25 9.84
CA SER A 133 -1.89 35.04 9.96
C SER A 133 -2.94 34.72 8.89
N ALA A 134 -2.52 34.40 7.67
CA ALA A 134 -3.44 34.02 6.60
C ALA A 134 -4.13 32.67 6.87
N ILE A 135 -3.45 31.71 7.50
CA ILE A 135 -4.04 30.43 7.90
C ILE A 135 -4.90 30.62 9.13
N ASP A 136 -4.33 31.21 10.18
CA ASP A 136 -5.01 31.35 11.47
C ASP A 136 -6.26 32.24 11.41
N GLY A 137 -6.28 33.23 10.49
CA GLY A 137 -7.39 34.18 10.35
C GLY A 137 -8.39 33.88 9.25
N LEU A 138 -7.98 33.26 8.15
CA LEU A 138 -8.84 33.06 6.96
C LEU A 138 -9.16 31.59 6.66
N ASN A 139 -8.30 30.68 7.04
CA ASN A 139 -8.48 29.24 6.78
C ASN A 139 -8.03 28.42 7.99
N THR A 140 -8.64 28.69 9.11
CA THR A 140 -8.33 28.16 10.44
C THR A 140 -8.22 26.64 10.46
N LEU A 141 -7.13 26.12 11.02
CA LEU A 141 -6.94 24.70 11.27
C LEU A 141 -7.46 24.34 12.67
N VAL A 142 -8.11 23.20 12.75
CA VAL A 142 -8.62 22.65 14.00
C VAL A 142 -8.22 21.19 14.13
N ARG A 143 -8.09 20.69 15.35
CA ARG A 143 -7.93 19.27 15.62
C ARG A 143 -9.24 18.55 15.35
N GLY A 144 -9.19 17.49 14.53
CA GLY A 144 -10.34 16.66 14.20
C GLY A 144 -10.11 15.20 14.52
#